data_016f75321ecfd2c755b50af96e1e3c09
#
_entry.id   016f75321ecfd2c755b50af96e1e3c09
#
_cell.length_a   1.000
_cell.length_b   1.000
_cell.length_c   1.000
_cell.angle_alpha   90.00
_cell.angle_beta   90.00
_cell.angle_gamma   90.00
#
_symmetry.space_group_name_H-M   'P 1'
#
loop_
_entity.id
_entity.type
_entity.pdbx_description
1 polymer ?
#
loop_
_entity_poly.entity_id
_entity_poly.type
_entity_poly.pdbx_seq_one_letter_code
_entity_poly.pdbx_strand_id
1 'polypeptide(L)'
;MKKKLLFLIVSFPFLSFSQVERDIDSDFDNMFEILEDEMAIQEEGAFTLRFADAETDEAVQNATISIKNIGTYTTDVEGLVRFPLQADGKYHFSFEKDGYIPADMTFEVVAGMIYFNRFSVSKKMDLGQIRIDVDWGNSPNELDLHLE
;
A
#
# COMPACT_ATOMS: atom_id res chain seq x y z
N MET A 1 -43.19 60.96 27.29
CA MET A 1 -41.84 60.45 27.62
C MET A 1 -41.53 59.20 26.72
N LYS A 2 -40.77 59.37 25.67
CA LYS A 2 -40.39 58.25 24.75
C LYS A 2 -39.08 57.67 25.22
N LYS A 3 -39.10 56.42 25.76
CA LYS A 3 -37.89 55.68 26.12
C LYS A 3 -37.25 55.12 24.82
N LYS A 4 -36.04 55.61 24.47
CA LYS A 4 -35.24 55.06 23.40
C LYS A 4 -34.52 53.84 23.95
N LEU A 5 -34.85 52.66 23.40
CA LEU A 5 -34.15 51.42 23.65
C LEU A 5 -32.89 51.39 22.77
N LEU A 6 -31.72 51.46 23.38
CA LEU A 6 -30.43 51.36 22.70
C LEU A 6 -30.06 49.87 22.53
N PHE A 7 -30.13 49.37 21.30
CA PHE A 7 -29.64 48.01 20.98
C PHE A 7 -28.13 48.06 20.84
N LEU A 8 -27.42 47.46 21.79
CA LEU A 8 -25.98 47.26 21.71
C LEU A 8 -25.72 45.96 20.92
N ILE A 9 -25.30 46.10 19.65
CA ILE A 9 -24.86 44.97 18.84
C ILE A 9 -23.44 44.62 19.27
N VAL A 10 -23.29 43.56 20.05
CA VAL A 10 -21.99 42.97 20.36
C VAL A 10 -21.57 42.11 19.16
N SER A 11 -20.67 42.65 18.36
CA SER A 11 -19.99 41.90 17.28
C SER A 11 -19.02 40.93 17.92
N PHE A 12 -19.37 39.63 17.94
CA PHE A 12 -18.44 38.58 18.26
C PHE A 12 -17.56 38.34 17.02
N PRO A 13 -16.23 38.40 17.15
CA PRO A 13 -15.37 37.93 16.06
C PRO A 13 -15.53 36.40 15.92
N PHE A 14 -16.05 35.98 14.80
CA PHE A 14 -16.02 34.60 14.40
C PHE A 14 -14.52 34.20 14.26
N LEU A 15 -14.01 33.48 15.23
CA LEU A 15 -12.77 32.73 15.09
C LEU A 15 -13.05 31.64 14.04
N SER A 16 -12.58 31.88 12.83
CA SER A 16 -12.51 30.87 11.80
C SER A 16 -11.57 29.76 12.31
N PHE A 17 -12.14 28.72 12.87
CA PHE A 17 -11.44 27.45 12.97
C PHE A 17 -11.31 26.95 11.54
N SER A 18 -10.10 27.09 10.98
CA SER A 18 -9.68 26.33 9.83
C SER A 18 -9.69 24.86 10.26
N GLN A 19 -10.79 24.18 10.00
CA GLN A 19 -10.83 22.73 10.03
C GLN A 19 -9.91 22.29 8.89
N VAL A 20 -8.78 21.72 9.26
CA VAL A 20 -8.06 20.84 8.37
C VAL A 20 -9.01 19.65 8.14
N GLU A 21 -9.81 19.70 7.09
CA GLU A 21 -10.45 18.52 6.53
C GLU A 21 -9.30 17.60 6.13
N ARG A 22 -8.94 16.68 7.01
CA ARG A 22 -8.20 15.50 6.59
C ARG A 22 -9.13 14.76 5.65
N ASP A 23 -8.63 14.45 4.48
CA ASP A 23 -9.27 13.58 3.50
C ASP A 23 -9.40 12.17 4.12
N ILE A 24 -10.33 12.03 5.04
CA ILE A 24 -10.68 10.74 5.66
C ILE A 24 -11.34 9.85 4.59
N ASP A 25 -11.98 10.44 3.59
CA ASP A 25 -12.65 9.72 2.51
C ASP A 25 -11.66 8.94 1.63
N SER A 26 -10.47 9.49 1.33
CA SER A 26 -9.47 8.80 0.52
C SER A 26 -8.85 7.58 1.23
N ASP A 27 -8.68 7.65 2.55
CA ASP A 27 -8.16 6.54 3.34
C ASP A 27 -9.21 5.42 3.48
N PHE A 28 -10.49 5.77 3.55
CA PHE A 28 -11.59 4.81 3.56
C PHE A 28 -11.77 4.13 2.20
N ASP A 29 -11.73 4.88 1.10
CA ASP A 29 -11.86 4.32 -0.25
C ASP A 29 -10.72 3.34 -0.55
N ASN A 30 -9.47 3.68 -0.21
CA ASN A 30 -8.34 2.77 -0.32
C ASN A 30 -8.49 1.51 0.55
N MET A 31 -9.04 1.64 1.76
CA MET A 31 -9.26 0.50 2.63
C MET A 31 -10.39 -0.41 2.11
N PHE A 32 -11.45 0.15 1.53
CA PHE A 32 -12.51 -0.62 0.89
C PHE A 32 -12.03 -1.34 -0.36
N GLU A 33 -11.22 -0.69 -1.21
CA GLU A 33 -10.63 -1.32 -2.40
C GLU A 33 -9.73 -2.51 -2.02
N ILE A 34 -8.95 -2.39 -0.94
CA ILE A 34 -8.14 -3.49 -0.41
C ILE A 34 -9.03 -4.62 0.12
N LEU A 35 -10.12 -4.29 0.82
CA LEU A 35 -11.05 -5.29 1.36
C LEU A 35 -11.86 -5.98 0.25
N GLU A 36 -12.25 -5.27 -0.81
CA GLU A 36 -12.94 -5.85 -1.96
C GLU A 36 -12.01 -6.82 -2.72
N ASP A 37 -10.75 -6.46 -2.93
CA ASP A 37 -9.73 -7.34 -3.51
C ASP A 37 -9.53 -8.60 -2.66
N GLU A 38 -9.46 -8.47 -1.33
CA GLU A 38 -9.32 -9.60 -0.41
C GLU A 38 -10.56 -10.49 -0.38
N MET A 39 -11.76 -9.92 -0.44
CA MET A 39 -13.01 -10.67 -0.49
C MET A 39 -13.20 -11.38 -1.82
N ALA A 40 -12.86 -10.76 -2.94
CA ALA A 40 -12.89 -11.37 -4.27
C ALA A 40 -11.93 -12.56 -4.37
N ILE A 41 -10.79 -12.50 -3.72
CA ILE A 41 -9.79 -13.59 -3.61
C ILE A 41 -10.36 -14.80 -2.88
N GLN A 42 -11.13 -14.61 -1.82
CA GLN A 42 -11.76 -15.72 -1.07
C GLN A 42 -12.90 -16.37 -1.84
N GLU A 43 -13.64 -15.63 -2.66
CA GLU A 43 -14.73 -16.18 -3.47
C GLU A 43 -14.23 -17.10 -4.60
N GLU A 44 -13.04 -16.83 -5.15
CA GLU A 44 -12.41 -17.67 -6.19
C GLU A 44 -11.69 -18.92 -5.64
N GLY A 45 -11.59 -19.05 -4.31
CA GLY A 45 -10.91 -20.19 -3.68
C GLY A 45 -9.39 -20.24 -3.94
N ALA A 46 -8.77 -19.08 -4.17
CA ALA A 46 -7.35 -18.91 -4.42
C ALA A 46 -6.78 -17.77 -3.59
N PHE A 47 -5.49 -17.85 -3.30
CA PHE A 47 -4.73 -16.71 -2.79
C PHE A 47 -4.14 -15.89 -3.92
N THR A 48 -3.98 -14.59 -3.69
CA THR A 48 -3.38 -13.66 -4.64
C THR A 48 -2.23 -12.90 -3.99
N LEU A 49 -1.11 -12.76 -4.72
CA LEU A 49 -0.02 -11.82 -4.41
C LEU A 49 0.05 -10.79 -5.52
N ARG A 50 0.26 -9.53 -5.17
CA ARG A 50 0.39 -8.40 -6.08
C ARG A 50 1.81 -7.85 -6.06
N PHE A 51 2.36 -7.59 -7.25
CA PHE A 51 3.70 -7.04 -7.43
C PHE A 51 3.64 -5.71 -8.17
N ALA A 52 4.21 -4.68 -7.55
CA ALA A 52 4.29 -3.32 -8.10
C ALA A 52 5.74 -2.85 -8.16
N ASP A 53 6.03 -1.97 -9.11
CA ASP A 53 7.31 -1.28 -9.22
C ASP A 53 7.46 -0.30 -8.06
N ALA A 54 8.55 -0.39 -7.31
CA ALA A 54 8.77 0.43 -6.11
C ALA A 54 8.91 1.94 -6.39
N GLU A 55 9.14 2.34 -7.64
CA GLU A 55 9.31 3.74 -8.02
C GLU A 55 8.03 4.36 -8.60
N THR A 56 7.30 3.58 -9.40
CA THR A 56 6.15 4.09 -10.16
C THR A 56 4.82 3.59 -9.64
N ASP A 57 4.81 2.61 -8.75
CA ASP A 57 3.66 1.84 -8.28
C ASP A 57 2.88 1.14 -9.41
N GLU A 58 3.48 1.03 -10.61
CA GLU A 58 2.88 0.33 -11.73
C GLU A 58 2.95 -1.19 -11.55
N ALA A 59 1.95 -1.88 -12.07
CA ALA A 59 1.88 -3.34 -12.02
C ALA A 59 3.06 -4.01 -12.73
N VAL A 60 3.72 -4.97 -12.07
CA VAL A 60 4.84 -5.72 -12.63
C VAL A 60 4.35 -7.00 -13.27
N GLN A 61 4.08 -6.97 -14.58
CA GLN A 61 3.63 -8.09 -15.39
C GLN A 61 4.79 -8.99 -15.86
N ASN A 62 4.48 -10.25 -16.16
CA ASN A 62 5.45 -11.24 -16.69
C ASN A 62 6.67 -11.46 -15.79
N ALA A 63 6.53 -11.33 -14.48
CA ALA A 63 7.53 -11.75 -13.51
C ALA A 63 7.32 -13.22 -13.12
N THR A 64 8.38 -13.92 -12.85
CA THR A 64 8.36 -15.32 -12.37
C THR A 64 8.38 -15.33 -10.85
N ILE A 65 7.37 -15.95 -10.26
CA ILE A 65 7.22 -16.10 -8.80
C ILE A 65 7.27 -17.58 -8.46
N SER A 66 8.33 -18.00 -7.77
CA SER A 66 8.50 -19.40 -7.36
C SER A 66 8.23 -19.53 -5.87
N ILE A 67 7.07 -20.09 -5.52
CA ILE A 67 6.65 -20.30 -4.13
C ILE A 67 7.10 -21.69 -3.70
N LYS A 68 7.93 -21.76 -2.67
CA LYS A 68 8.54 -22.99 -2.19
C LYS A 68 7.48 -24.02 -1.81
N ASN A 69 7.60 -25.25 -2.38
CA ASN A 69 6.70 -26.39 -2.17
C ASN A 69 5.26 -26.21 -2.71
N ILE A 70 4.97 -25.10 -3.43
CA ILE A 70 3.64 -24.84 -4.00
C ILE A 70 3.71 -24.85 -5.53
N GLY A 71 4.59 -24.02 -6.12
CA GLY A 71 4.71 -23.96 -7.56
C GLY A 71 5.39 -22.68 -8.06
N THR A 72 5.48 -22.60 -9.39
CA THR A 72 6.00 -21.41 -10.08
C THR A 72 4.89 -20.81 -10.93
N TYR A 73 4.72 -19.50 -10.81
CA TYR A 73 3.65 -18.73 -11.42
C TYR A 73 4.23 -17.53 -12.16
N THR A 74 3.42 -16.92 -13.02
CA THR A 74 3.81 -15.69 -13.74
C THR A 74 2.79 -14.61 -13.44
N THR A 75 3.25 -13.39 -13.13
CA THR A 75 2.37 -12.26 -12.88
C THR A 75 1.61 -11.85 -14.16
N ASP A 76 0.33 -11.57 -14.02
CA ASP A 76 -0.55 -11.09 -15.10
C ASP A 76 -0.36 -9.59 -15.40
N VAL A 77 -1.25 -9.01 -16.21
CA VAL A 77 -1.20 -7.60 -16.61
C VAL A 77 -1.45 -6.63 -15.45
N GLU A 78 -2.07 -7.10 -14.38
CA GLU A 78 -2.36 -6.35 -13.15
C GLU A 78 -1.27 -6.59 -12.08
N GLY A 79 -0.23 -7.35 -12.41
CA GLY A 79 0.85 -7.72 -11.50
C GLY A 79 0.45 -8.79 -10.49
N LEU A 80 -0.62 -9.54 -10.75
CA LEU A 80 -1.19 -10.51 -9.84
C LEU A 80 -0.68 -11.93 -10.14
N VAL A 81 -0.48 -12.69 -9.08
CA VAL A 81 -0.29 -14.16 -9.12
C VAL A 81 -1.38 -14.80 -8.28
N ARG A 82 -2.09 -15.76 -8.86
CA ARG A 82 -3.11 -16.56 -8.18
C ARG A 82 -2.62 -17.99 -7.98
N PHE A 83 -2.79 -18.53 -6.78
CA PHE A 83 -2.39 -19.89 -6.44
C PHE A 83 -3.36 -20.52 -5.44
N PRO A 84 -3.41 -21.88 -5.36
CA PRO A 84 -4.37 -22.58 -4.49
C PRO A 84 -4.22 -22.19 -3.02
N LEU A 85 -5.34 -22.20 -2.27
CA LEU A 85 -5.37 -22.00 -0.84
C LEU A 85 -4.37 -22.91 -0.12
N GLN A 86 -3.70 -22.38 0.86
CA GLN A 86 -2.71 -23.05 1.70
C GLN A 86 -3.15 -23.04 3.16
N ALA A 87 -2.58 -23.95 3.95
CA ALA A 87 -2.75 -23.94 5.40
C ALA A 87 -2.08 -22.72 6.06
N ASP A 88 -2.50 -22.40 7.27
CA ASP A 88 -1.84 -21.35 8.05
C ASP A 88 -0.35 -21.63 8.21
N GLY A 89 0.47 -20.59 8.01
CA GLY A 89 1.91 -20.69 8.11
C GLY A 89 2.67 -19.64 7.31
N LYS A 90 3.98 -19.66 7.44
CA LYS A 90 4.90 -18.76 6.74
C LYS A 90 5.46 -19.42 5.49
N TYR A 91 5.33 -18.76 4.37
CA TYR A 91 5.74 -19.23 3.05
C TYR A 91 6.85 -18.34 2.48
N HIS A 92 7.82 -18.98 1.80
CA HIS A 92 8.92 -18.32 1.13
C HIS A 92 8.72 -18.39 -0.38
N PHE A 93 9.03 -17.30 -1.06
CA PHE A 93 9.01 -17.23 -2.51
C PHE A 93 10.16 -16.41 -3.05
N SER A 94 10.58 -16.67 -4.28
CA SER A 94 11.51 -15.85 -5.03
C SER A 94 10.77 -15.09 -6.14
N PHE A 95 11.20 -13.87 -6.36
CA PHE A 95 10.80 -13.01 -7.47
C PHE A 95 11.94 -12.88 -8.47
N GLU A 96 11.66 -13.12 -9.75
CA GLU A 96 12.60 -12.95 -10.84
C GLU A 96 11.93 -12.27 -12.03
N LYS A 97 12.58 -11.21 -12.56
CA LYS A 97 12.17 -10.54 -13.79
C LYS A 97 13.37 -9.84 -14.41
N ASP A 98 13.47 -9.88 -15.76
CA ASP A 98 14.49 -9.12 -16.47
C ASP A 98 14.35 -7.63 -16.20
N GLY A 99 15.49 -6.97 -15.91
CA GLY A 99 15.51 -5.55 -15.56
C GLY A 99 15.20 -5.23 -14.10
N TYR A 100 14.80 -6.22 -13.29
CA TYR A 100 14.55 -6.06 -11.85
C TYR A 100 15.62 -6.76 -11.00
N ILE A 101 15.73 -6.35 -9.77
CA ILE A 101 16.57 -7.00 -8.76
C ILE A 101 15.85 -8.26 -8.29
N PRO A 102 16.43 -9.48 -8.43
CA PRO A 102 15.85 -10.69 -7.86
C PRO A 102 15.73 -10.56 -6.34
N ALA A 103 14.65 -11.05 -5.77
CA ALA A 103 14.39 -10.95 -4.34
C ALA A 103 13.78 -12.22 -3.77
N ASP A 104 14.23 -12.60 -2.55
CA ASP A 104 13.60 -13.64 -1.74
C ASP A 104 12.74 -12.99 -0.66
N MET A 105 11.47 -13.35 -0.63
CA MET A 105 10.46 -12.74 0.22
C MET A 105 9.62 -13.77 0.93
N THR A 106 8.78 -13.33 1.85
CA THR A 106 7.87 -14.20 2.58
C THR A 106 6.49 -13.57 2.69
N PHE A 107 5.47 -14.42 2.69
CA PHE A 107 4.13 -14.06 3.15
C PHE A 107 3.67 -15.02 4.24
N GLU A 108 2.63 -14.66 4.95
CA GLU A 108 2.07 -15.47 6.03
C GLU A 108 0.56 -15.64 5.81
N VAL A 109 0.11 -16.89 5.95
CA VAL A 109 -1.31 -17.24 5.99
C VAL A 109 -1.72 -17.37 7.45
N VAL A 110 -2.71 -16.59 7.87
CA VAL A 110 -3.26 -16.61 9.24
C VAL A 110 -4.78 -16.65 9.15
N ALA A 111 -5.38 -17.62 9.78
CA ALA A 111 -6.83 -17.84 9.74
C ALA A 111 -7.39 -17.96 8.31
N GLY A 112 -6.62 -18.56 7.39
CA GLY A 112 -7.00 -18.75 6.00
C GLY A 112 -6.91 -17.49 5.13
N MET A 113 -6.22 -16.44 5.57
CA MET A 113 -6.05 -15.17 4.86
C MET A 113 -4.59 -14.75 4.78
N ILE A 114 -4.23 -13.99 3.76
CA ILE A 114 -2.94 -13.31 3.63
C ILE A 114 -3.16 -11.81 3.90
N TYR A 115 -2.62 -11.30 5.02
CA TYR A 115 -2.80 -9.90 5.42
C TYR A 115 -1.92 -8.92 4.63
N PHE A 116 -0.76 -9.38 4.16
CA PHE A 116 0.18 -8.58 3.37
C PHE A 116 0.47 -9.30 2.07
N ASN A 117 -0.30 -8.98 1.04
CA ASN A 117 -0.24 -9.61 -0.28
C ASN A 117 0.37 -8.69 -1.36
N ARG A 118 0.78 -7.47 -1.00
CA ARG A 118 1.38 -6.49 -1.93
C ARG A 118 2.90 -6.41 -1.70
N PHE A 119 3.66 -6.51 -2.78
CA PHE A 119 5.12 -6.50 -2.77
C PHE A 119 5.65 -5.47 -3.75
N SER A 120 6.48 -4.55 -3.26
CA SER A 120 7.18 -3.59 -4.10
C SER A 120 8.53 -4.16 -4.51
N VAL A 121 8.83 -4.13 -5.81
CA VAL A 121 10.07 -4.65 -6.39
C VAL A 121 10.80 -3.58 -7.17
N SER A 122 12.13 -3.56 -7.07
CA SER A 122 12.98 -2.51 -7.63
C SER A 122 13.62 -2.92 -8.94
N LYS A 123 13.63 -2.00 -9.91
CA LYS A 123 14.44 -2.12 -11.13
C LYS A 123 15.93 -2.13 -10.81
N LYS A 124 16.70 -2.84 -11.61
CA LYS A 124 18.16 -2.71 -11.61
C LYS A 124 18.54 -1.29 -12.01
N MET A 125 19.48 -0.72 -11.28
CA MET A 125 19.99 0.61 -11.55
C MET A 125 21.29 0.55 -12.34
N ASP A 126 21.58 1.58 -13.11
CA ASP A 126 22.85 1.74 -13.80
C ASP A 126 24.01 1.97 -12.82
N LEU A 127 25.23 1.65 -13.27
CA LEU A 127 26.44 1.88 -12.47
C LEU A 127 26.55 3.37 -12.09
N GLY A 128 26.74 3.63 -10.80
CA GLY A 128 26.90 4.98 -10.28
C GLY A 128 25.58 5.63 -9.79
N GLN A 129 24.47 4.93 -9.86
CA GLN A 129 23.22 5.35 -9.24
C GLN A 129 23.06 4.67 -7.88
N ILE A 130 22.52 5.41 -6.93
CA ILE A 130 22.16 4.92 -5.60
C ILE A 130 20.70 5.30 -5.38
N ARG A 131 19.87 4.32 -5.00
CA ARG A 131 18.52 4.55 -4.51
C ARG A 131 18.52 4.32 -3.00
N ILE A 132 17.90 5.21 -2.29
CA ILE A 132 17.62 5.07 -0.86
C ILE A 132 16.11 5.16 -0.70
N ASP A 133 15.50 4.03 -0.39
CA ASP A 133 14.08 3.96 -0.07
C ASP A 133 13.93 4.03 1.45
N VAL A 134 13.13 4.99 1.93
CA VAL A 134 12.86 5.16 3.35
C VAL A 134 11.36 5.09 3.56
N ASP A 135 10.93 4.12 4.35
CA ASP A 135 9.55 3.97 4.76
C ASP A 135 9.43 4.27 6.27
N TRP A 136 8.48 5.13 6.62
CA TRP A 136 8.20 5.44 8.01
C TRP A 136 6.71 5.66 8.24
N GLY A 137 6.25 5.38 9.46
CA GLY A 137 4.88 5.62 9.86
C GLY A 137 4.56 7.11 10.09
N ASN A 138 3.50 7.39 10.81
CA ASN A 138 2.98 8.75 11.05
C ASN A 138 3.90 9.66 11.88
N SER A 139 5.07 9.20 12.32
CA SER A 139 6.06 9.96 13.08
C SER A 139 7.48 9.43 12.79
N PRO A 140 8.44 10.31 12.51
CA PRO A 140 8.36 11.79 12.48
C PRO A 140 7.61 12.31 11.24
N ASN A 141 7.12 13.54 11.33
CA ASN A 141 6.43 14.21 10.21
C ASN A 141 7.39 14.63 9.08
N GLU A 142 8.66 14.74 9.38
CA GLU A 142 9.71 15.11 8.44
C GLU A 142 10.93 14.21 8.66
N LEU A 143 11.59 13.81 7.60
CA LEU A 143 12.80 13.02 7.60
C LEU A 143 13.85 13.70 6.72
N ASP A 144 15.00 14.05 7.30
CA ASP A 144 16.14 14.58 6.58
C ASP A 144 17.16 13.47 6.32
N LEU A 145 17.54 13.30 5.05
CA LEU A 145 18.57 12.36 4.62
C LEU A 145 19.87 13.12 4.30
N HIS A 146 20.94 12.82 5.02
CA HIS A 146 22.27 13.34 4.74
C HIS A 146 23.16 12.26 4.16
N LEU A 147 23.77 12.55 2.99
CA LEU A 147 24.81 11.72 2.36
C LEU A 147 26.14 12.45 2.49
N GLU A 148 27.12 11.85 3.17
CA GLU A 148 28.51 12.33 3.28
C GLU A 148 29.44 11.54 2.33
#